data_e86de125118913552f24a9d0d9e0910a
#
_entry.id   e86de125118913552f24a9d0d9e0910a
#
_cell.length_a   1.000
_cell.length_b   1.000
_cell.length_c   1.000
_cell.angle_alpha   90.00
_cell.angle_beta   90.00
_cell.angle_gamma   90.00
#
_symmetry.space_group_name_H-M   'P 1'
#
loop_
_entity.id
_entity.type
_entity.pdbx_description
1 polymer ?
#
loop_
_entity_poly.entity_id
_entity_poly.type
_entity_poly.pdbx_seq_one_letter_code
_entity_poly.pdbx_strand_id
1 'polypeptide(L)'
;MTMQLAAMLSRWKPQRDADEWILGTVYKTEGSSYRKPGAMSLISSGGEQLGLLSGGCLEADIRLNARKVMASGIPVCIRYDGDDEDDLSYRLGIGCGGVVHVLLEPVDAENNYQGLLDIQRSLANRQSGYLKQHIPAPGAESLPSQYHVESVLTRKREKSRLDAVGSENWLISHITPAPHLLIAGGGIDAKPVVALANQLGWETTVWDPRPANARDEFFHMADHRLRCPVEQLSQWVREAAVNAAMLMTHSVPMAVSYTHLTLPTSVMVEV
;
A
#
# COMPACT_ATOMS: atom_id res chain seq x y z
N MET A 1 -8.38 7.60 7.47
CA MET A 1 -7.17 7.54 6.60
C MET A 1 -6.80 6.09 6.41
N THR A 2 -6.65 5.61 5.18
CA THR A 2 -6.37 4.19 4.93
C THR A 2 -4.89 3.93 5.20
N MET A 3 -4.59 3.00 6.12
CA MET A 3 -3.22 2.57 6.41
C MET A 3 -2.58 1.98 5.15
N GLN A 4 -1.36 2.40 4.81
CA GLN A 4 -0.62 1.83 3.69
C GLN A 4 -0.15 0.41 4.02
N LEU A 5 0.02 -0.42 2.99
CA LEU A 5 0.41 -1.83 3.13
C LEU A 5 1.72 -1.98 3.93
N ALA A 6 2.73 -1.18 3.65
CA ALA A 6 4.00 -1.22 4.38
C ALA A 6 3.83 -0.97 5.88
N ALA A 7 3.04 0.06 6.26
CA ALA A 7 2.74 0.38 7.65
C ALA A 7 1.90 -0.71 8.32
N MET A 8 0.93 -1.28 7.59
CA MET A 8 0.13 -2.42 8.04
C MET A 8 1.01 -3.62 8.38
N LEU A 9 1.90 -4.01 7.48
CA LEU A 9 2.80 -5.15 7.66
C LEU A 9 3.85 -4.91 8.76
N SER A 10 4.35 -3.68 8.90
CA SER A 10 5.28 -3.33 9.98
C SER A 10 4.64 -3.43 11.36
N ARG A 11 3.35 -3.09 11.47
CA ARG A 11 2.58 -3.21 12.71
C ARG A 11 2.19 -4.66 13.01
N TRP A 12 1.82 -5.44 12.00
CA TRP A 12 1.43 -6.84 12.13
C TRP A 12 2.60 -7.76 12.48
N LYS A 13 3.76 -7.59 11.84
CA LYS A 13 4.90 -8.51 11.92
C LYS A 13 5.35 -8.87 13.35
N PRO A 14 5.46 -7.93 14.31
CA PRO A 14 5.88 -8.25 15.67
C PRO A 14 4.89 -9.15 16.43
N GLN A 15 3.62 -9.12 16.05
CA GLN A 15 2.52 -9.81 16.75
C GLN A 15 1.90 -10.94 15.93
N ARG A 16 2.48 -11.31 14.78
CA ARG A 16 1.91 -12.26 13.83
C ARG A 16 1.65 -13.66 14.43
N ASP A 17 2.45 -14.05 15.43
CA ASP A 17 2.38 -15.35 16.09
C ASP A 17 1.73 -15.26 17.49
N ALA A 18 1.34 -14.07 17.93
CA ALA A 18 0.70 -13.84 19.24
C ALA A 18 -0.83 -14.00 19.17
N ASP A 19 -1.42 -13.75 18.00
CA ASP A 19 -2.84 -13.88 17.72
C ASP A 19 -3.05 -14.73 16.46
N GLU A 20 -4.27 -15.24 16.29
CA GLU A 20 -4.73 -15.73 14.98
C GLU A 20 -5.08 -14.55 14.07
N TRP A 21 -4.68 -14.63 12.81
CA TRP A 21 -4.88 -13.56 11.85
C TRP A 21 -5.61 -14.03 10.59
N ILE A 22 -6.49 -13.19 10.08
CA ILE A 22 -7.15 -13.35 8.78
C ILE A 22 -6.71 -12.22 7.86
N LEU A 23 -6.28 -12.58 6.66
CA LEU A 23 -6.10 -11.64 5.56
C LEU A 23 -7.43 -11.52 4.82
N GLY A 24 -7.98 -10.31 4.81
CA GLY A 24 -9.08 -9.93 3.94
C GLY A 24 -8.54 -9.24 2.70
N THR A 25 -9.00 -9.65 1.52
CA THR A 25 -8.61 -9.04 0.24
C THR A 25 -9.83 -8.77 -0.63
N VAL A 26 -9.97 -7.52 -1.11
CA VAL A 26 -10.93 -7.22 -2.18
C VAL A 26 -10.37 -7.81 -3.47
N TYR A 27 -11.02 -8.85 -4.04
CA TYR A 27 -10.51 -9.49 -5.25
C TYR A 27 -11.26 -9.07 -6.53
N LYS A 28 -12.50 -8.58 -6.41
CA LYS A 28 -13.30 -8.09 -7.54
C LYS A 28 -14.23 -6.98 -7.09
N THR A 29 -14.51 -6.02 -7.97
CA THR A 29 -15.55 -5.00 -7.76
C THR A 29 -16.32 -4.77 -9.06
N GLU A 30 -17.62 -4.46 -8.94
CA GLU A 30 -18.49 -4.11 -10.05
C GLU A 30 -19.15 -2.77 -9.71
N GLY A 31 -19.22 -1.85 -10.64
CA GLY A 31 -19.74 -0.50 -10.41
C GLY A 31 -18.85 0.35 -9.48
N SER A 32 -19.48 1.22 -8.70
CA SER A 32 -18.81 2.13 -7.77
C SER A 32 -18.38 1.39 -6.50
N SER A 33 -17.14 1.58 -6.07
CA SER A 33 -16.61 0.97 -4.84
C SER A 33 -15.60 1.87 -4.16
N TYR A 34 -15.63 1.93 -2.83
CA TYR A 34 -14.70 2.70 -2.03
C TYR A 34 -13.27 2.14 -2.13
N ARG A 35 -13.14 0.81 -2.11
CA ARG A 35 -11.85 0.12 -2.27
C ARG A 35 -11.83 -0.65 -3.58
N LYS A 36 -10.68 -0.69 -4.21
CA LYS A 36 -10.46 -1.39 -5.49
C LYS A 36 -9.83 -2.75 -5.25
N PRO A 37 -9.88 -3.68 -6.24
CA PRO A 37 -9.21 -4.96 -6.16
C PRO A 37 -7.74 -4.82 -5.74
N GLY A 38 -7.25 -5.73 -4.90
CA GLY A 38 -5.93 -5.68 -4.26
C GLY A 38 -5.89 -4.90 -2.95
N ALA A 39 -7.01 -4.30 -2.49
CA ALA A 39 -7.09 -3.73 -1.16
C ALA A 39 -7.07 -4.84 -0.10
N MET A 40 -6.26 -4.68 0.93
CA MET A 40 -6.03 -5.67 1.98
C MET A 40 -6.33 -5.13 3.37
N SER A 41 -6.70 -6.02 4.28
CA SER A 41 -6.86 -5.78 5.72
C SER A 41 -6.45 -7.02 6.49
N LEU A 42 -5.80 -6.86 7.63
CA LEU A 42 -5.49 -7.93 8.57
C LEU A 42 -6.39 -7.79 9.81
N ILE A 43 -7.00 -8.90 10.21
CA ILE A 43 -7.96 -8.95 11.32
C ILE A 43 -7.48 -10.00 12.30
N SER A 44 -7.27 -9.62 13.58
CA SER A 44 -6.83 -10.53 14.63
C SER A 44 -7.99 -11.14 15.42
N SER A 45 -7.74 -12.27 16.07
CA SER A 45 -8.65 -12.89 17.04
C SER A 45 -8.91 -11.97 18.25
N GLY A 46 -7.94 -11.14 18.63
CA GLY A 46 -8.05 -10.12 19.66
C GLY A 46 -8.92 -8.89 19.27
N GLY A 47 -9.41 -8.85 18.01
CA GLY A 47 -10.28 -7.78 17.51
C GLY A 47 -9.55 -6.58 16.91
N GLU A 48 -8.22 -6.62 16.82
CA GLU A 48 -7.47 -5.59 16.08
C GLU A 48 -7.74 -5.73 14.58
N GLN A 49 -7.90 -4.61 13.91
CA GLN A 49 -8.02 -4.55 12.46
C GLN A 49 -7.03 -3.54 11.90
N LEU A 50 -6.16 -4.01 11.02
CA LEU A 50 -5.17 -3.22 10.30
C LEU A 50 -5.61 -3.09 8.84
N GLY A 51 -5.86 -1.87 8.38
CA GLY A 51 -6.43 -1.61 7.06
C GLY A 51 -7.96 -1.69 7.02
N LEU A 52 -8.54 -1.39 5.86
CA LEU A 52 -9.99 -1.40 5.61
C LEU A 52 -10.28 -1.94 4.22
N LEU A 53 -11.35 -2.71 4.09
CA LEU A 53 -11.82 -3.30 2.81
C LEU A 53 -13.01 -2.53 2.23
N SER A 54 -13.68 -1.74 3.06
CA SER A 54 -14.77 -0.84 2.67
C SER A 54 -14.53 0.58 3.19
N GLY A 55 -15.51 1.44 3.11
CA GLY A 55 -15.49 2.77 3.74
C GLY A 55 -15.79 2.77 5.24
N GLY A 56 -15.88 1.60 5.86
CA GLY A 56 -16.25 1.40 7.28
C GLY A 56 -17.59 0.69 7.48
N CYS A 57 -18.45 0.65 6.46
CA CYS A 57 -19.81 0.13 6.55
C CYS A 57 -19.87 -1.41 6.60
N LEU A 58 -18.97 -2.13 5.91
CA LEU A 58 -18.94 -3.61 5.91
C LEU A 58 -18.05 -4.21 6.98
N GLU A 59 -17.25 -3.41 7.68
CA GLU A 59 -16.18 -3.92 8.54
C GLU A 59 -16.71 -4.79 9.70
N ALA A 60 -17.89 -4.51 10.21
CA ALA A 60 -18.48 -5.30 11.28
C ALA A 60 -18.84 -6.72 10.81
N ASP A 61 -19.45 -6.86 9.63
CA ASP A 61 -19.76 -8.16 9.04
C ASP A 61 -18.52 -8.91 8.58
N ILE A 62 -17.56 -8.20 7.98
CA ILE A 62 -16.26 -8.78 7.59
C ILE A 62 -15.55 -9.38 8.82
N ARG A 63 -15.54 -8.68 9.98
CA ARG A 63 -14.99 -9.23 11.23
C ARG A 63 -15.75 -10.43 11.74
N LEU A 64 -17.07 -10.44 11.62
CA LEU A 64 -17.89 -11.61 12.00
C LEU A 64 -17.53 -12.83 11.15
N ASN A 65 -17.38 -12.66 9.84
CA ASN A 65 -16.99 -13.74 8.95
C ASN A 65 -15.51 -14.14 9.14
N ALA A 66 -14.62 -13.20 9.44
CA ALA A 66 -13.24 -13.52 9.80
C ALA A 66 -13.15 -14.46 11.02
N ARG A 67 -13.99 -14.26 12.05
CA ARG A 67 -14.06 -15.19 13.20
C ARG A 67 -14.51 -16.59 12.79
N LYS A 68 -15.43 -16.72 11.84
CA LYS A 68 -15.83 -18.03 11.31
C LYS A 68 -14.68 -18.72 10.57
N VAL A 69 -13.90 -17.95 9.81
CA VAL A 69 -12.70 -18.46 9.11
C VAL A 69 -11.64 -18.88 10.14
N MET A 70 -11.40 -18.11 11.21
CA MET A 70 -10.50 -18.53 12.30
C MET A 70 -10.93 -19.88 12.91
N ALA A 71 -12.22 -20.03 13.20
CA ALA A 71 -12.74 -21.24 13.83
C ALA A 71 -12.71 -22.47 12.91
N SER A 72 -12.85 -22.30 11.59
CA SER A 72 -12.90 -23.42 10.62
C SER A 72 -11.58 -23.70 9.93
N GLY A 73 -10.66 -22.73 9.86
CA GLY A 73 -9.48 -22.76 9.01
C GLY A 73 -9.77 -22.68 7.50
N ILE A 74 -11.04 -22.59 7.09
CA ILE A 74 -11.46 -22.66 5.69
C ILE A 74 -11.64 -21.25 5.13
N PRO A 75 -10.93 -20.86 4.05
CA PRO A 75 -11.11 -19.59 3.37
C PRO A 75 -12.53 -19.39 2.85
N VAL A 76 -13.00 -18.15 2.85
CA VAL A 76 -14.36 -17.79 2.41
C VAL A 76 -14.32 -16.62 1.44
N CYS A 77 -15.04 -16.78 0.32
CA CYS A 77 -15.37 -15.67 -0.59
C CYS A 77 -16.76 -15.12 -0.26
N ILE A 78 -16.84 -13.81 -0.01
CA ILE A 78 -18.08 -13.11 0.32
C ILE A 78 -18.37 -12.10 -0.77
N ARG A 79 -19.62 -12.01 -1.19
CA ARG A 79 -20.12 -10.98 -2.11
C ARG A 79 -21.03 -10.04 -1.32
N TYR A 80 -20.77 -8.77 -1.45
CA TYR A 80 -21.61 -7.68 -0.93
C TYR A 80 -22.18 -6.90 -2.10
N ASP A 81 -23.51 -6.82 -2.21
CA ASP A 81 -24.22 -6.14 -3.29
C ASP A 81 -25.02 -4.96 -2.74
N GLY A 82 -24.57 -3.75 -3.04
CA GLY A 82 -25.23 -2.53 -2.56
C GLY A 82 -26.57 -2.23 -3.24
N ASP A 83 -26.89 -2.88 -4.34
CA ASP A 83 -28.16 -2.69 -5.09
C ASP A 83 -29.20 -3.81 -4.83
N ASP A 84 -28.80 -4.88 -4.14
CA ASP A 84 -29.69 -5.99 -3.81
C ASP A 84 -30.38 -5.73 -2.45
N GLU A 85 -31.70 -5.51 -2.44
CA GLU A 85 -32.49 -5.20 -1.23
C GLU A 85 -32.43 -6.32 -0.17
N ASP A 86 -32.18 -7.54 -0.58
CA ASP A 86 -32.02 -8.71 0.30
C ASP A 86 -30.60 -8.81 0.88
N ASP A 87 -29.61 -8.13 0.27
CA ASP A 87 -28.22 -8.13 0.76
C ASP A 87 -28.04 -7.27 2.01
N LEU A 88 -27.17 -7.72 2.91
CA LEU A 88 -26.82 -7.00 4.13
C LEU A 88 -26.27 -5.59 3.83
N SER A 89 -25.55 -5.43 2.73
CA SER A 89 -24.96 -4.16 2.30
C SER A 89 -26.02 -3.11 1.97
N TYR A 90 -27.09 -3.49 1.28
CA TYR A 90 -28.23 -2.60 1.03
C TYR A 90 -28.92 -2.20 2.34
N ARG A 91 -29.19 -3.17 3.24
CA ARG A 91 -29.82 -2.94 4.54
C ARG A 91 -29.00 -2.06 5.48
N LEU A 92 -27.68 -2.05 5.35
CA LEU A 92 -26.76 -1.17 6.09
C LEU A 92 -26.64 0.22 5.46
N GLY A 93 -27.37 0.50 4.37
CA GLY A 93 -27.34 1.80 3.69
C GLY A 93 -26.00 2.11 3.04
N ILE A 94 -25.34 1.09 2.46
CA ILE A 94 -24.09 1.27 1.77
C ILE A 94 -24.36 1.95 0.43
N GLY A 95 -24.35 3.28 0.45
CA GLY A 95 -24.73 4.14 -0.67
C GLY A 95 -23.74 4.16 -1.85
N CYS A 96 -22.88 3.16 -2.01
CA CYS A 96 -21.90 3.12 -3.11
C CYS A 96 -22.48 2.53 -4.40
N GLY A 97 -23.63 1.84 -4.36
CA GLY A 97 -24.29 1.30 -5.54
C GLY A 97 -23.41 0.36 -6.36
N GLY A 98 -22.63 -0.48 -5.71
CA GLY A 98 -21.73 -1.41 -6.41
C GLY A 98 -21.53 -2.71 -5.66
N VAL A 99 -20.97 -3.70 -6.37
CA VAL A 99 -20.69 -5.03 -5.82
C VAL A 99 -19.21 -5.12 -5.40
N VAL A 100 -18.97 -5.63 -4.19
CA VAL A 100 -17.62 -5.88 -3.67
C VAL A 100 -17.48 -7.36 -3.32
N HIS A 101 -16.43 -7.98 -3.83
CA HIS A 101 -16.10 -9.37 -3.52
C HIS A 101 -14.85 -9.42 -2.65
N VAL A 102 -14.94 -10.08 -1.51
CA VAL A 102 -13.89 -10.18 -0.49
C VAL A 102 -13.51 -11.64 -0.29
N LEU A 103 -12.22 -11.94 -0.34
CA LEU A 103 -11.63 -13.18 0.13
C LEU A 103 -11.18 -12.99 1.57
N LEU A 104 -11.52 -13.92 2.46
CA LEU A 104 -10.98 -14.04 3.83
C LEU A 104 -10.22 -15.35 3.95
N GLU A 105 -8.95 -15.30 4.33
CA GLU A 105 -8.09 -16.46 4.42
C GLU A 105 -7.20 -16.43 5.67
N PRO A 106 -6.89 -17.59 6.31
CA PRO A 106 -5.99 -17.65 7.46
C PRO A 106 -4.57 -17.18 7.09
N VAL A 107 -3.87 -16.60 8.08
CA VAL A 107 -2.48 -16.16 7.95
C VAL A 107 -1.67 -16.76 9.09
N ASP A 108 -0.87 -17.75 8.79
CA ASP A 108 -0.07 -18.52 9.75
C ASP A 108 1.23 -19.04 9.11
N ALA A 109 2.04 -19.74 9.90
CA ALA A 109 3.31 -20.28 9.43
C ALA A 109 3.14 -21.43 8.41
N GLU A 110 2.02 -22.18 8.48
CA GLU A 110 1.77 -23.34 7.60
C GLU A 110 1.54 -22.88 6.16
N ASN A 111 0.88 -21.71 5.97
CA ASN A 111 0.65 -21.12 4.67
C ASN A 111 1.68 -20.02 4.29
N ASN A 112 2.85 -20.02 4.96
CA ASN A 112 3.92 -19.04 4.78
C ASN A 112 3.41 -17.59 4.91
N TYR A 113 2.48 -17.37 5.88
CA TYR A 113 1.86 -16.06 6.13
C TYR A 113 1.31 -15.39 4.84
N GLN A 114 0.81 -16.18 3.90
CA GLN A 114 0.30 -15.71 2.59
C GLN A 114 1.29 -14.83 1.82
N GLY A 115 2.61 -15.04 2.01
CA GLY A 115 3.67 -14.24 1.38
C GLY A 115 3.88 -12.84 1.98
N LEU A 116 3.19 -12.48 3.07
CA LEU A 116 3.24 -11.13 3.65
C LEU A 116 4.62 -10.76 4.20
N LEU A 117 5.41 -11.74 4.69
CA LEU A 117 6.78 -11.49 5.16
C LEU A 117 7.72 -11.14 3.99
N ASP A 118 7.54 -11.78 2.84
CA ASP A 118 8.33 -11.48 1.64
C ASP A 118 7.95 -10.13 1.06
N ILE A 119 6.65 -9.79 1.05
CA ILE A 119 6.17 -8.45 0.71
C ILE A 119 6.80 -7.40 1.63
N GLN A 120 6.77 -7.62 2.94
CA GLN A 120 7.33 -6.68 3.91
C GLN A 120 8.82 -6.45 3.67
N ARG A 121 9.59 -7.52 3.44
CA ARG A 121 11.03 -7.46 3.11
C ARG A 121 11.28 -6.70 1.81
N SER A 122 10.49 -6.98 0.77
CA SER A 122 10.58 -6.32 -0.54
C SER A 122 10.30 -4.83 -0.43
N LEU A 123 9.21 -4.44 0.25
CA LEU A 123 8.86 -3.04 0.46
C LEU A 123 9.91 -2.28 1.28
N ALA A 124 10.51 -2.92 2.30
CA ALA A 124 11.61 -2.34 3.08
C ALA A 124 12.87 -2.09 2.22
N ASN A 125 13.10 -2.90 1.20
CA ASN A 125 14.18 -2.73 0.22
C ASN A 125 13.77 -1.90 -1.00
N ARG A 126 12.61 -1.22 -0.94
CA ARG A 126 12.02 -0.44 -2.04
C ARG A 126 11.88 -1.21 -3.34
N GLN A 127 11.62 -2.51 -3.26
CA GLN A 127 11.42 -3.38 -4.41
C GLN A 127 9.91 -3.60 -4.65
N SER A 128 9.51 -3.57 -5.91
CA SER A 128 8.17 -3.94 -6.35
C SER A 128 8.07 -5.44 -6.60
N GLY A 129 6.85 -5.96 -6.61
CA GLY A 129 6.60 -7.36 -6.91
C GLY A 129 5.13 -7.64 -7.18
N TYR A 130 4.81 -8.92 -7.37
CA TYR A 130 3.46 -9.40 -7.60
C TYR A 130 3.06 -10.40 -6.53
N LEU A 131 1.92 -10.14 -5.89
CA LEU A 131 1.22 -11.13 -5.07
C LEU A 131 0.20 -11.84 -5.93
N LYS A 132 0.29 -13.16 -5.98
CA LYS A 132 -0.67 -14.06 -6.64
C LYS A 132 -1.46 -14.79 -5.57
N GLN A 133 -2.76 -14.51 -5.47
CA GLN A 133 -3.68 -15.11 -4.50
C GLN A 133 -4.70 -15.98 -5.23
N HIS A 134 -4.87 -17.21 -4.76
CA HIS A 134 -5.88 -18.11 -5.27
C HIS A 134 -7.27 -17.68 -4.81
N ILE A 135 -8.24 -17.68 -5.71
CA ILE A 135 -9.65 -17.41 -5.40
C ILE A 135 -10.40 -18.74 -5.48
N PRO A 136 -10.61 -19.43 -4.35
CA PRO A 136 -11.20 -20.75 -4.34
C PRO A 136 -12.67 -20.72 -4.78
N ALA A 137 -13.12 -21.79 -5.44
CA ALA A 137 -14.53 -22.03 -5.63
C ALA A 137 -15.21 -22.27 -4.26
N PRO A 138 -16.53 -22.02 -4.15
CA PRO A 138 -17.25 -22.27 -2.90
C PRO A 138 -17.02 -23.68 -2.35
N GLY A 139 -16.47 -23.78 -1.12
CA GLY A 139 -16.18 -25.05 -0.44
C GLY A 139 -14.92 -25.78 -0.91
N ALA A 140 -14.14 -25.20 -1.82
CA ALA A 140 -12.83 -25.74 -2.22
C ALA A 140 -11.71 -25.24 -1.28
N GLU A 141 -10.64 -26.02 -1.18
CA GLU A 141 -9.42 -25.61 -0.51
C GLU A 141 -8.74 -24.45 -1.29
N SER A 142 -8.13 -23.52 -0.56
CA SER A 142 -7.34 -22.48 -1.17
C SER A 142 -5.89 -22.91 -1.32
N LEU A 143 -5.28 -22.55 -2.43
CA LEU A 143 -3.85 -22.70 -2.63
C LEU A 143 -3.11 -21.51 -1.96
N PRO A 144 -1.93 -21.74 -1.36
CA PRO A 144 -1.16 -20.67 -0.73
C PRO A 144 -0.83 -19.55 -1.69
N SER A 145 -0.88 -18.33 -1.19
CA SER A 145 -0.46 -17.14 -1.92
C SER A 145 1.03 -17.15 -2.21
N GLN A 146 1.41 -16.61 -3.36
CA GLN A 146 2.80 -16.56 -3.83
C GLN A 146 3.21 -15.11 -4.11
N TYR A 147 4.33 -14.68 -3.56
CA TYR A 147 4.90 -13.38 -3.86
C TYR A 147 6.18 -13.51 -4.69
N HIS A 148 6.27 -12.71 -5.73
CA HIS A 148 7.44 -12.68 -6.62
C HIS A 148 7.95 -11.25 -6.75
N VAL A 149 9.24 -11.04 -6.45
CA VAL A 149 9.91 -9.75 -6.64
C VAL A 149 10.02 -9.46 -8.14
N GLU A 150 9.73 -8.25 -8.55
CA GLU A 150 9.87 -7.82 -9.94
C GLU A 150 11.33 -7.59 -10.29
N SER A 151 11.82 -8.26 -11.33
CA SER A 151 13.22 -8.16 -11.77
C SER A 151 13.51 -6.98 -12.69
N VAL A 152 12.49 -6.37 -13.29
CA VAL A 152 12.60 -5.25 -14.23
C VAL A 152 11.47 -4.26 -14.03
N LEU A 153 11.78 -2.98 -13.90
CA LEU A 153 10.79 -1.88 -13.85
C LEU A 153 10.04 -1.78 -15.18
N THR A 154 8.90 -2.42 -15.26
CA THR A 154 8.03 -2.34 -16.44
C THR A 154 7.04 -1.19 -16.25
N ARG A 155 7.08 -0.22 -17.17
CA ARG A 155 6.18 0.93 -17.17
C ARG A 155 4.73 0.48 -17.31
N LYS A 156 3.85 1.05 -16.46
CA LYS A 156 2.37 0.98 -16.53
C LYS A 156 1.79 -0.44 -16.47
N ARG A 157 1.51 -0.94 -15.27
CA ARG A 157 0.71 -2.15 -15.05
C ARG A 157 -0.54 -1.82 -14.21
N GLU A 158 -1.62 -2.52 -14.50
CA GLU A 158 -2.81 -2.50 -13.66
C GLU A 158 -2.44 -2.88 -12.23
N LYS A 159 -2.99 -2.17 -11.25
CA LYS A 159 -2.70 -2.43 -9.83
C LYS A 159 -3.08 -3.86 -9.43
N SER A 160 -4.18 -4.36 -9.97
CA SER A 160 -4.66 -5.73 -9.70
C SER A 160 -5.53 -6.20 -10.86
N ARG A 161 -5.43 -7.49 -11.20
CA ARG A 161 -6.27 -8.15 -12.20
C ARG A 161 -6.63 -9.56 -11.75
N LEU A 162 -7.77 -10.04 -12.22
CA LEU A 162 -8.22 -11.40 -12.02
C LEU A 162 -7.88 -12.21 -13.28
N ASP A 163 -7.08 -13.24 -13.14
CA ASP A 163 -6.66 -14.14 -14.22
C ASP A 163 -7.23 -15.53 -13.99
N ALA A 164 -7.77 -16.16 -15.06
CA ALA A 164 -8.14 -17.57 -15.04
C ALA A 164 -6.98 -18.41 -15.60
N VAL A 165 -6.54 -19.41 -14.84
CA VAL A 165 -5.50 -20.36 -15.25
C VAL A 165 -6.06 -21.77 -15.12
N GLY A 166 -6.45 -22.37 -16.24
CA GLY A 166 -7.23 -23.63 -16.24
C GLY A 166 -8.60 -23.43 -15.62
N SER A 167 -8.93 -24.20 -14.58
CA SER A 167 -10.17 -24.08 -13.80
C SER A 167 -10.08 -23.10 -12.63
N GLU A 168 -8.88 -22.58 -12.35
CA GLU A 168 -8.60 -21.81 -11.15
C GLU A 168 -8.58 -20.30 -11.44
N ASN A 169 -9.11 -19.52 -10.51
CA ASN A 169 -9.06 -18.06 -10.56
C ASN A 169 -7.95 -17.52 -9.65
N TRP A 170 -7.22 -16.53 -10.13
CA TRP A 170 -6.13 -15.93 -9.42
C TRP A 170 -6.24 -14.41 -9.43
N LEU A 171 -6.15 -13.79 -8.26
CA LEU A 171 -5.93 -12.36 -8.16
C LEU A 171 -4.42 -12.09 -8.23
N ILE A 172 -3.99 -11.31 -9.21
CA ILE A 172 -2.62 -10.85 -9.34
C ILE A 172 -2.57 -9.36 -8.96
N SER A 173 -1.96 -9.06 -7.83
CA SER A 173 -1.83 -7.70 -7.30
C SER A 173 -0.41 -7.19 -7.42
N HIS A 174 -0.22 -6.05 -8.07
CA HIS A 174 1.07 -5.37 -8.13
C HIS A 174 1.31 -4.60 -6.83
N ILE A 175 2.33 -5.00 -6.09
CA ILE A 175 2.75 -4.42 -4.83
C ILE A 175 3.93 -3.49 -5.09
N THR A 176 3.78 -2.22 -4.71
CA THR A 176 4.82 -1.20 -4.89
C THR A 176 5.13 -0.51 -3.58
N PRO A 177 6.40 -0.08 -3.38
CA PRO A 177 6.75 0.79 -2.26
C PRO A 177 5.93 2.08 -2.24
N ALA A 178 5.87 2.73 -1.10
CA ALA A 178 5.30 4.06 -0.99
C ALA A 178 6.01 5.04 -1.94
N PRO A 179 5.30 5.99 -2.55
CA PRO A 179 5.95 7.05 -3.32
C PRO A 179 6.99 7.77 -2.47
N HIS A 180 8.14 8.09 -3.06
CA HIS A 180 9.21 8.83 -2.42
C HIS A 180 9.31 10.22 -3.04
N LEU A 181 9.05 11.24 -2.23
CA LEU A 181 9.08 12.65 -2.62
C LEU A 181 10.38 13.31 -2.17
N LEU A 182 11.16 13.81 -3.11
CA LEU A 182 12.25 14.72 -2.84
C LEU A 182 11.73 16.16 -2.79
N ILE A 183 11.99 16.88 -1.72
CA ILE A 183 11.71 18.31 -1.56
C ILE A 183 13.04 19.04 -1.62
N ALA A 184 13.30 19.71 -2.74
CA ALA A 184 14.55 20.46 -2.96
C ALA A 184 14.35 21.92 -2.55
N GLY A 185 14.82 22.26 -1.36
CA GLY A 185 14.64 23.52 -0.66
C GLY A 185 14.16 23.26 0.78
N GLY A 186 15.05 23.43 1.74
CA GLY A 186 14.79 23.17 3.17
C GLY A 186 14.38 24.44 3.93
N GLY A 187 13.66 25.36 3.29
CA GLY A 187 13.04 26.51 3.93
C GLY A 187 11.81 26.12 4.77
N ILE A 188 11.31 27.07 5.56
CA ILE A 188 10.16 26.84 6.45
C ILE A 188 8.90 26.42 5.67
N ASP A 189 8.77 26.86 4.43
CA ASP A 189 7.64 26.58 3.53
C ASP A 189 7.56 25.10 3.10
N ALA A 190 8.64 24.35 3.22
CA ALA A 190 8.66 22.91 2.95
C ALA A 190 8.00 22.07 4.06
N LYS A 191 7.85 22.62 5.28
CA LYS A 191 7.25 21.88 6.42
C LYS A 191 5.84 21.37 6.16
N PRO A 192 4.88 22.20 5.67
CA PRO A 192 3.53 21.69 5.37
C PRO A 192 3.53 20.63 4.27
N VAL A 193 4.46 20.69 3.30
CA VAL A 193 4.57 19.66 2.25
C VAL A 193 4.99 18.32 2.85
N VAL A 194 6.00 18.30 3.74
CA VAL A 194 6.41 17.11 4.48
C VAL A 194 5.24 16.54 5.29
N ALA A 195 4.52 17.40 6.01
CA ALA A 195 3.37 16.96 6.83
C ALA A 195 2.26 16.32 5.99
N LEU A 196 1.92 16.91 4.84
CA LEU A 196 0.93 16.37 3.91
C LEU A 196 1.40 15.05 3.28
N ALA A 197 2.65 14.97 2.84
CA ALA A 197 3.22 13.76 2.29
C ALA A 197 3.19 12.60 3.30
N ASN A 198 3.56 12.86 4.56
CA ASN A 198 3.47 11.88 5.64
C ASN A 198 2.02 11.45 5.91
N GLN A 199 1.06 12.38 5.85
CA GLN A 199 -0.35 12.03 5.97
C GLN A 199 -0.82 11.11 4.83
N LEU A 200 -0.27 11.26 3.64
CA LEU A 200 -0.50 10.36 2.52
C LEU A 200 0.30 9.05 2.64
N GLY A 201 1.18 8.94 3.64
CA GLY A 201 2.08 7.81 3.86
C GLY A 201 3.21 7.74 2.82
N TRP A 202 3.57 8.84 2.20
CA TRP A 202 4.71 8.93 1.30
C TRP A 202 6.00 9.03 2.10
N GLU A 203 7.07 8.48 1.57
CA GLU A 203 8.42 8.69 2.06
C GLU A 203 8.91 10.07 1.59
N THR A 204 9.60 10.80 2.47
CA THR A 204 10.00 12.17 2.20
C THR A 204 11.48 12.39 2.44
N THR A 205 12.12 13.09 1.50
CA THR A 205 13.48 13.61 1.66
C THR A 205 13.46 15.11 1.50
N VAL A 206 13.97 15.81 2.47
CA VAL A 206 14.26 17.26 2.38
C VAL A 206 15.74 17.44 2.10
N TRP A 207 16.05 18.14 1.02
CA TRP A 207 17.42 18.44 0.63
C TRP A 207 17.64 19.96 0.51
N ASP A 208 18.71 20.45 1.12
CA ASP A 208 19.20 21.81 0.95
C ASP A 208 20.70 21.85 1.28
N PRO A 209 21.58 22.31 0.37
CA PRO A 209 23.01 22.33 0.61
C PRO A 209 23.43 23.41 1.62
N ARG A 210 22.55 24.35 1.95
CA ARG A 210 22.85 25.43 2.90
C ARG A 210 22.75 24.92 4.34
N PRO A 211 23.78 25.14 5.20
CA PRO A 211 23.78 24.60 6.58
C PRO A 211 22.64 25.13 7.47
N ALA A 212 22.11 26.32 7.15
CA ALA A 212 21.02 26.93 7.90
C ALA A 212 19.66 26.31 7.61
N ASN A 213 19.54 25.54 6.54
CA ASN A 213 18.30 24.94 6.05
C ASN A 213 18.27 23.43 6.30
N ALA A 214 17.14 22.78 6.02
CA ALA A 214 16.91 21.35 6.25
C ALA A 214 17.33 20.88 7.65
N ARG A 215 17.06 21.70 8.68
CA ARG A 215 17.40 21.40 10.07
C ARG A 215 16.51 20.33 10.67
N ASP A 216 17.07 19.46 11.49
CA ASP A 216 16.35 18.38 12.15
C ASP A 216 15.19 18.89 13.02
N GLU A 217 15.40 20.04 13.70
CA GLU A 217 14.36 20.69 14.53
C GLU A 217 13.10 21.10 13.75
N PHE A 218 13.24 21.44 12.46
CA PHE A 218 12.13 21.84 11.60
C PHE A 218 11.55 20.69 10.77
N PHE A 219 12.34 19.67 10.50
CA PHE A 219 12.01 18.57 9.60
C PHE A 219 12.11 17.19 10.27
N HIS A 220 11.81 17.13 11.58
CA HIS A 220 11.81 15.86 12.33
C HIS A 220 10.83 14.83 11.75
N MET A 221 9.80 15.28 11.03
CA MET A 221 8.84 14.41 10.36
C MET A 221 9.35 13.88 9.00
N ALA A 222 10.39 14.46 8.42
CA ALA A 222 10.95 13.95 7.16
C ALA A 222 11.75 12.67 7.44
N ASP A 223 11.62 11.69 6.56
CA ASP A 223 12.34 10.41 6.68
C ASP A 223 13.84 10.62 6.47
N HIS A 224 14.21 11.46 5.51
CA HIS A 224 15.60 11.79 5.21
C HIS A 224 15.82 13.32 5.13
N ARG A 225 16.98 13.76 5.61
CA ARG A 225 17.44 15.16 5.53
C ARG A 225 18.86 15.16 4.98
N LEU A 226 19.03 15.77 3.82
CA LEU A 226 20.29 15.78 3.09
C LEU A 226 20.84 17.20 2.96
N ARG A 227 22.14 17.35 3.19
CA ARG A 227 22.89 18.62 3.06
C ARG A 227 24.11 18.48 2.15
N CYS A 228 24.09 17.46 1.29
CA CYS A 228 25.18 17.20 0.36
C CYS A 228 25.16 18.20 -0.82
N PRO A 229 26.28 18.37 -1.52
CA PRO A 229 26.33 19.09 -2.80
C PRO A 229 25.41 18.44 -3.84
N VAL A 230 25.00 19.25 -4.85
CA VAL A 230 24.04 18.80 -5.86
C VAL A 230 24.55 17.62 -6.70
N GLU A 231 25.84 17.53 -6.90
CA GLU A 231 26.50 16.45 -7.65
C GLU A 231 26.28 15.09 -6.98
N GLN A 232 26.26 15.05 -5.65
CA GLN A 232 26.01 13.82 -4.88
C GLN A 232 24.51 13.50 -4.83
N LEU A 233 23.65 14.51 -4.91
CA LEU A 233 22.20 14.33 -4.88
C LEU A 233 21.70 13.46 -6.02
N SER A 234 22.24 13.59 -7.23
CA SER A 234 21.84 12.82 -8.41
C SER A 234 22.08 11.32 -8.25
N GLN A 235 23.17 10.93 -7.59
CA GLN A 235 23.43 9.53 -7.27
C GLN A 235 22.46 9.04 -6.21
N TRP A 236 22.30 9.78 -5.13
CA TRP A 236 21.40 9.42 -4.03
C TRP A 236 19.94 9.26 -4.49
N VAL A 237 19.45 10.16 -5.34
CA VAL A 237 18.09 10.10 -5.91
C VAL A 237 17.83 8.79 -6.65
N ARG A 238 18.82 8.29 -7.40
CA ARG A 238 18.72 7.01 -8.11
C ARG A 238 18.73 5.82 -7.13
N GLU A 239 19.65 5.83 -6.16
CA GLU A 239 19.80 4.76 -5.17
C GLU A 239 18.57 4.66 -4.26
N ALA A 240 18.03 5.79 -3.84
CA ALA A 240 16.82 5.87 -3.01
C ALA A 240 15.51 5.66 -3.80
N ALA A 241 15.58 5.44 -5.12
CA ALA A 241 14.43 5.26 -5.99
C ALA A 241 13.36 6.34 -5.81
N VAL A 242 13.76 7.62 -5.81
CA VAL A 242 12.87 8.77 -5.71
C VAL A 242 11.90 8.79 -6.90
N ASN A 243 10.61 8.97 -6.64
CA ASN A 243 9.56 8.93 -7.66
C ASN A 243 9.12 10.31 -8.14
N ALA A 244 9.21 11.31 -7.26
CA ALA A 244 8.79 12.67 -7.53
C ALA A 244 9.73 13.68 -6.87
N ALA A 245 9.87 14.85 -7.46
CA ALA A 245 10.58 15.97 -6.85
C ALA A 245 9.72 17.24 -6.88
N MET A 246 9.79 18.00 -5.79
CA MET A 246 9.21 19.35 -5.68
C MET A 246 10.33 20.35 -5.46
N LEU A 247 10.41 21.34 -6.32
CA LEU A 247 11.43 22.40 -6.25
C LEU A 247 10.85 23.59 -5.47
N MET A 248 11.42 23.86 -4.29
CA MET A 248 11.00 24.92 -3.37
C MET A 248 12.16 25.86 -3.06
N THR A 249 13.09 26.03 -3.99
CA THR A 249 14.22 26.95 -3.83
C THR A 249 13.95 28.26 -4.58
N HIS A 250 14.28 29.40 -3.95
CA HIS A 250 14.25 30.71 -4.58
C HIS A 250 15.51 31.02 -5.41
N SER A 251 16.46 30.08 -5.48
CA SER A 251 17.70 30.25 -6.23
C SER A 251 17.56 29.67 -7.64
N VAL A 252 17.40 30.53 -8.65
CA VAL A 252 17.33 30.12 -10.05
C VAL A 252 18.52 29.26 -10.51
N PRO A 253 19.79 29.57 -10.14
CA PRO A 253 20.93 28.72 -10.48
C PRO A 253 20.81 27.30 -9.88
N MET A 254 20.24 27.17 -8.68
CA MET A 254 19.99 25.88 -8.05
C MET A 254 18.83 25.17 -8.73
N ALA A 255 17.75 25.86 -9.08
CA ALA A 255 16.62 25.26 -9.80
C ALA A 255 17.05 24.67 -11.16
N VAL A 256 17.89 25.37 -11.91
CA VAL A 256 18.45 24.89 -13.20
C VAL A 256 19.29 23.61 -12.99
N SER A 257 20.08 23.52 -11.91
CA SER A 257 20.86 22.31 -11.61
C SER A 257 19.99 21.08 -11.37
N TYR A 258 18.72 21.24 -10.97
CA TYR A 258 17.78 20.14 -10.73
C TYR A 258 17.15 19.58 -12.01
N THR A 259 17.14 20.34 -13.11
CA THR A 259 16.64 19.85 -14.40
C THR A 259 17.45 18.65 -14.92
N HIS A 260 18.66 18.47 -14.39
CA HIS A 260 19.52 17.31 -14.65
C HIS A 260 19.25 16.09 -13.77
N LEU A 261 18.32 16.19 -12.78
CA LEU A 261 17.87 15.03 -12.01
C LEU A 261 16.98 14.16 -12.90
N THR A 262 17.52 13.08 -13.43
CA THR A 262 16.74 12.09 -14.16
C THR A 262 15.96 11.24 -13.16
N LEU A 263 14.67 11.56 -12.97
CA LEU A 263 13.75 10.73 -12.20
C LEU A 263 13.20 9.60 -13.08
N PRO A 264 12.96 8.39 -12.54
CA PRO A 264 12.40 7.26 -13.29
C PRO A 264 11.01 7.56 -13.87
N THR A 265 10.27 8.48 -13.26
CA THR A 265 8.99 9.03 -13.73
C THR A 265 8.93 10.50 -13.33
N SER A 266 9.11 11.39 -14.30
CA SER A 266 9.18 12.82 -14.04
C SER A 266 7.78 13.44 -13.96
N VAL A 267 7.35 13.81 -12.75
CA VAL A 267 6.47 14.97 -12.58
C VAL A 267 7.28 15.98 -11.76
N MET A 268 7.78 17.03 -12.41
CA MET A 268 8.32 18.20 -11.74
C MET A 268 7.16 19.18 -11.52
N VAL A 269 6.98 19.62 -10.28
CA VAL A 269 6.09 20.75 -9.95
C VAL A 269 7.02 21.86 -9.47
N GLU A 270 7.12 22.93 -10.26
CA GLU A 270 7.72 24.20 -9.83
C GLU A 270 6.64 25.01 -9.09
N VAL A 271 6.98 25.55 -7.93
CA VAL A 271 6.12 26.42 -7.13
C VAL A 271 6.80 27.78 -6.99
#